data_b56d18c331c515fbce479b4cc283920f
#
_entry.id   b56d18c331c515fbce479b4cc283920f
#
_cell.length_a   1.000
_cell.length_b   1.000
_cell.length_c   1.000
_cell.angle_alpha   90.00
_cell.angle_beta   90.00
_cell.angle_gamma   90.00
#
_symmetry.space_group_name_H-M   'P 1'
#
loop_
_entity.id
_entity.type
_entity.pdbx_description
1 polymer ?
#
loop_
_entity_poly.entity_id
_entity_poly.type
_entity_poly.pdbx_seq_one_letter_code
_entity_poly.pdbx_strand_id
1 'polypeptide(L)'
;MPKIQVNDVELYYEEHGEGTPVILIHGLAGDCSAWNAQIERLKPHFRVIPYDNRGAGRSSAPDYPYTTEKFAEDTIGLMDALGIKEPAHIIGRSMGGAIAQEIALGYPERTRSMIITASFGKLDRYGYQILHNINEVVKSQGYGLASRIQSLCFFPPSYFNKNEEQMLKFEESLAITDRPIHGYTNSTHACLTHDALNRLPTVQCPTLVMAGGQDVLCSTDASREIADKIPNCKLKVYEEASHFFLIQCFEESMKDIEDFLLEN
;
A
#
# COMPACT_ATOMS: atom_id res chain seq x y z
N MET A 1 -0.35 -19.92 -12.34
CA MET A 1 0.18 -18.83 -11.52
C MET A 1 -0.12 -19.15 -10.08
N PRO A 2 0.82 -18.99 -9.15
CA PRO A 2 0.65 -19.54 -7.82
C PRO A 2 -0.43 -18.78 -7.04
N LYS A 3 -1.36 -19.54 -6.50
CA LYS A 3 -2.31 -19.11 -5.47
C LYS A 3 -2.15 -20.03 -4.27
N ILE A 4 -2.37 -19.49 -3.10
CA ILE A 4 -2.18 -20.21 -1.86
C ILE A 4 -3.34 -19.94 -0.90
N GLN A 5 -3.83 -20.98 -0.25
CA GLN A 5 -4.88 -20.85 0.76
C GLN A 5 -4.31 -20.24 2.03
N VAL A 6 -4.89 -19.14 2.46
CA VAL A 6 -4.54 -18.40 3.67
C VAL A 6 -5.83 -18.03 4.39
N ASN A 7 -5.97 -18.45 5.64
CA ASN A 7 -7.20 -18.23 6.40
C ASN A 7 -8.45 -18.70 5.61
N ASP A 8 -9.36 -17.77 5.35
CA ASP A 8 -10.62 -17.98 4.61
C ASP A 8 -10.55 -17.54 3.14
N VAL A 9 -9.34 -17.21 2.62
CA VAL A 9 -9.15 -16.71 1.24
C VAL A 9 -8.03 -17.44 0.52
N GLU A 10 -8.10 -17.46 -0.80
CA GLU A 10 -7.01 -17.84 -1.67
C GLU A 10 -6.32 -16.58 -2.17
N LEU A 11 -5.04 -16.40 -1.83
CA LEU A 11 -4.25 -15.24 -2.24
C LEU A 11 -3.38 -15.58 -3.46
N TYR A 12 -3.38 -14.69 -4.44
CA TYR A 12 -2.39 -14.69 -5.51
C TYR A 12 -1.11 -13.99 -5.02
N TYR A 13 0.04 -14.56 -5.32
CA TYR A 13 1.34 -13.96 -5.01
C TYR A 13 2.34 -14.24 -6.13
N GLU A 14 3.42 -13.49 -6.11
CA GLU A 14 4.61 -13.74 -6.91
C GLU A 14 5.84 -13.79 -6.00
N GLU A 15 6.91 -14.40 -6.48
CA GLU A 15 8.17 -14.50 -5.76
C GLU A 15 9.31 -14.21 -6.71
N HIS A 16 10.19 -13.29 -6.34
CA HIS A 16 11.30 -12.82 -7.16
C HIS A 16 12.57 -12.67 -6.33
N GLY A 17 13.70 -13.14 -6.86
CA GLY A 17 15.00 -13.08 -6.17
C GLY A 17 15.12 -14.04 -5.01
N GLU A 18 16.18 -13.89 -4.25
CA GLU A 18 16.55 -14.73 -3.10
C GLU A 18 17.09 -13.85 -1.96
N GLY A 19 17.19 -14.39 -0.73
CA GLY A 19 17.73 -13.69 0.43
C GLY A 19 16.67 -13.26 1.45
N THR A 20 16.91 -12.15 2.13
CA THR A 20 15.99 -11.63 3.15
C THR A 20 14.62 -11.29 2.54
N PRO A 21 13.51 -11.75 3.14
CA PRO A 21 12.18 -11.52 2.59
C PRO A 21 11.75 -10.07 2.69
N VAL A 22 11.18 -9.55 1.59
CA VAL A 22 10.52 -8.25 1.48
C VAL A 22 9.09 -8.48 1.00
N ILE A 23 8.12 -8.16 1.83
CA ILE A 23 6.70 -8.26 1.50
C ILE A 23 6.22 -6.92 0.97
N LEU A 24 5.61 -6.91 -0.23
CA LEU A 24 5.10 -5.71 -0.88
C LEU A 24 3.56 -5.68 -0.84
N ILE A 25 3.00 -4.70 -0.14
CA ILE A 25 1.56 -4.55 0.09
C ILE A 25 1.04 -3.34 -0.70
N HIS A 26 0.24 -3.60 -1.74
CA HIS A 26 -0.32 -2.56 -2.59
C HIS A 26 -1.46 -1.77 -1.90
N GLY A 27 -1.76 -0.59 -2.42
CA GLY A 27 -2.87 0.24 -1.98
C GLY A 27 -4.24 -0.23 -2.49
N LEU A 28 -5.29 0.48 -2.09
CA LEU A 28 -6.66 0.27 -2.56
C LEU A 28 -6.70 0.31 -4.10
N ALA A 29 -7.48 -0.57 -4.70
CA ALA A 29 -7.59 -0.77 -6.16
C ALA A 29 -6.30 -1.21 -6.88
N GLY A 30 -5.22 -1.50 -6.15
CA GLY A 30 -4.00 -2.06 -6.70
C GLY A 30 -4.03 -3.58 -6.83
N ASP A 31 -2.92 -4.12 -7.35
CA ASP A 31 -2.53 -5.54 -7.35
C ASP A 31 -0.99 -5.65 -7.40
N CYS A 32 -0.45 -6.86 -7.54
CA CYS A 32 1.00 -7.11 -7.62
C CYS A 32 1.70 -6.25 -8.66
N SER A 33 1.08 -6.01 -9.82
CA SER A 33 1.69 -5.27 -10.93
C SER A 33 2.06 -3.83 -10.57
N ALA A 34 1.44 -3.29 -9.53
CA ALA A 34 1.75 -1.96 -9.00
C ALA A 34 3.19 -1.83 -8.49
N TRP A 35 3.89 -2.95 -8.31
CA TRP A 35 5.24 -3.03 -7.80
C TRP A 35 6.30 -3.46 -8.83
N ASN A 36 5.92 -3.66 -10.12
CA ASN A 36 6.83 -4.20 -11.13
C ASN A 36 8.19 -3.49 -11.19
N ALA A 37 8.20 -2.16 -11.15
CA ALA A 37 9.44 -1.40 -11.22
C ALA A 37 10.30 -1.58 -9.94
N GLN A 38 9.67 -1.61 -8.77
CA GLN A 38 10.34 -1.82 -7.48
C GLN A 38 10.89 -3.25 -7.36
N ILE A 39 10.16 -4.24 -7.87
CA ILE A 39 10.61 -5.65 -7.91
C ILE A 39 11.92 -5.78 -8.68
N GLU A 40 12.02 -5.16 -9.86
CA GLU A 40 13.24 -5.21 -10.69
C GLU A 40 14.47 -4.64 -9.96
N ARG A 41 14.26 -3.63 -9.10
CA ARG A 41 15.34 -3.00 -8.32
C ARG A 41 15.70 -3.82 -7.07
N LEU A 42 14.72 -4.46 -6.43
CA LEU A 42 14.94 -5.14 -5.15
C LEU A 42 15.36 -6.60 -5.31
N LYS A 43 14.88 -7.32 -6.34
CA LYS A 43 15.13 -8.76 -6.54
C LYS A 43 16.62 -9.18 -6.64
N PRO A 44 17.58 -8.31 -7.02
CA PRO A 44 18.98 -8.70 -6.98
C PRO A 44 19.56 -8.93 -5.57
N HIS A 45 18.89 -8.37 -4.54
CA HIS A 45 19.38 -8.35 -3.16
C HIS A 45 18.44 -8.99 -2.15
N PHE A 46 17.16 -9.18 -2.52
CA PHE A 46 16.10 -9.60 -1.63
C PHE A 46 15.20 -10.67 -2.26
N ARG A 47 14.58 -11.51 -1.42
CA ARG A 47 13.44 -12.34 -1.80
C ARG A 47 12.18 -11.48 -1.73
N VAL A 48 11.71 -10.99 -2.87
CA VAL A 48 10.62 -10.02 -2.99
C VAL A 48 9.29 -10.74 -3.24
N ILE A 49 8.31 -10.49 -2.40
CA ILE A 49 7.01 -11.18 -2.42
C ILE A 49 5.88 -10.14 -2.50
N PRO A 50 5.50 -9.72 -3.73
CA PRO A 50 4.25 -9.01 -3.95
C PRO A 50 3.08 -9.99 -3.91
N TYR A 51 1.92 -9.56 -3.42
CA TYR A 51 0.70 -10.35 -3.46
C TYR A 51 -0.53 -9.47 -3.70
N ASP A 52 -1.58 -10.06 -4.22
CA ASP A 52 -2.87 -9.40 -4.36
C ASP A 52 -3.64 -9.56 -3.03
N ASN A 53 -3.99 -8.44 -2.39
CA ASN A 53 -4.79 -8.45 -1.16
C ASN A 53 -6.15 -9.14 -1.38
N ARG A 54 -6.79 -9.65 -0.31
CA ARG A 54 -8.20 -10.08 -0.41
C ARG A 54 -9.04 -8.99 -1.08
N GLY A 55 -9.99 -9.36 -1.91
CA GLY A 55 -10.84 -8.41 -2.63
C GLY A 55 -10.18 -7.69 -3.79
N ALA A 56 -8.93 -8.01 -4.14
CA ALA A 56 -8.17 -7.34 -5.19
C ALA A 56 -7.53 -8.34 -6.17
N GLY A 57 -7.24 -7.86 -7.37
CA GLY A 57 -6.51 -8.61 -8.39
C GLY A 57 -7.09 -10.00 -8.64
N ARG A 58 -6.25 -11.00 -8.48
CA ARG A 58 -6.53 -12.43 -8.71
C ARG A 58 -6.88 -13.20 -7.44
N SER A 59 -6.82 -12.52 -6.28
CA SER A 59 -7.18 -13.10 -4.98
C SER A 59 -8.68 -13.23 -4.79
N SER A 60 -9.11 -14.08 -3.85
CA SER A 60 -10.51 -14.22 -3.46
C SER A 60 -11.09 -12.91 -2.91
N ALA A 61 -12.37 -12.69 -3.17
CA ALA A 61 -13.09 -11.49 -2.75
C ALA A 61 -14.35 -11.88 -1.95
N PRO A 62 -14.24 -12.29 -0.68
CA PRO A 62 -15.42 -12.59 0.14
C PRO A 62 -16.24 -11.31 0.39
N ASP A 63 -17.59 -11.47 0.43
CA ASP A 63 -18.50 -10.33 0.54
C ASP A 63 -18.88 -10.04 1.99
N TYR A 64 -17.95 -9.43 2.72
CA TYR A 64 -18.17 -8.86 4.05
C TYR A 64 -17.17 -7.71 4.28
N PRO A 65 -17.42 -6.76 5.19
CA PRO A 65 -16.50 -5.65 5.47
C PRO A 65 -15.13 -6.15 5.93
N TYR A 66 -14.05 -5.66 5.30
CA TYR A 66 -12.69 -5.95 5.72
C TYR A 66 -12.18 -4.93 6.73
N THR A 67 -11.15 -5.30 7.50
CA THR A 67 -10.39 -4.41 8.36
C THR A 67 -8.89 -4.51 8.04
N THR A 68 -8.11 -3.52 8.43
CA THR A 68 -6.66 -3.53 8.22
C THR A 68 -5.98 -4.64 9.03
N GLU A 69 -6.52 -4.99 10.19
CA GLU A 69 -6.07 -6.14 10.97
C GLU A 69 -6.30 -7.46 10.22
N LYS A 70 -7.44 -7.59 9.52
CA LYS A 70 -7.73 -8.80 8.74
C LYS A 70 -6.77 -8.96 7.56
N PHE A 71 -6.39 -7.87 6.90
CA PHE A 71 -5.34 -7.89 5.88
C PHE A 71 -3.96 -8.25 6.47
N ALA A 72 -3.66 -7.77 7.69
CA ALA A 72 -2.42 -8.13 8.40
C ALA A 72 -2.38 -9.64 8.72
N GLU A 73 -3.48 -10.21 9.22
CA GLU A 73 -3.62 -11.66 9.43
C GLU A 73 -3.37 -12.45 8.14
N ASP A 74 -3.86 -11.97 7.00
CA ASP A 74 -3.61 -12.61 5.70
C ASP A 74 -2.14 -12.53 5.29
N THR A 75 -1.49 -11.40 5.53
CA THR A 75 -0.07 -11.25 5.22
C THR A 75 0.78 -12.23 6.05
N ILE A 76 0.50 -12.35 7.33
CA ILE A 76 1.19 -13.30 8.20
C ILE A 76 0.90 -14.75 7.78
N GLY A 77 -0.37 -15.06 7.46
CA GLY A 77 -0.74 -16.37 6.93
C GLY A 77 -0.05 -16.70 5.60
N LEU A 78 0.14 -15.71 4.71
CA LEU A 78 0.92 -15.87 3.49
C LEU A 78 2.39 -16.19 3.81
N MET A 79 3.02 -15.44 4.70
CA MET A 79 4.39 -15.69 5.14
C MET A 79 4.53 -17.12 5.71
N ASP A 80 3.58 -17.56 6.53
CA ASP A 80 3.59 -18.91 7.10
C ASP A 80 3.43 -20.00 6.05
N ALA A 81 2.53 -19.81 5.10
CA ALA A 81 2.28 -20.75 4.01
C ALA A 81 3.47 -20.85 3.03
N LEU A 82 4.26 -19.77 2.89
CA LEU A 82 5.51 -19.74 2.12
C LEU A 82 6.74 -20.24 2.91
N GLY A 83 6.54 -20.64 4.17
CA GLY A 83 7.62 -21.12 5.03
C GLY A 83 8.57 -20.04 5.54
N ILE A 84 8.20 -18.76 5.43
CA ILE A 84 8.97 -17.62 5.94
C ILE A 84 8.79 -17.58 7.46
N LYS A 85 9.81 -17.96 8.19
CA LYS A 85 9.80 -17.97 9.67
C LYS A 85 10.56 -16.81 10.27
N GLU A 86 11.56 -16.31 9.57
CA GLU A 86 12.33 -15.12 9.91
C GLU A 86 11.49 -13.85 9.77
N PRO A 87 11.84 -12.77 10.52
CA PRO A 87 11.24 -11.46 10.32
C PRO A 87 11.50 -10.93 8.90
N ALA A 88 10.47 -10.37 8.27
CA ALA A 88 10.53 -9.79 6.93
C ALA A 88 10.54 -8.26 6.97
N HIS A 89 11.10 -7.64 5.95
CA HIS A 89 10.85 -6.24 5.66
C HIS A 89 9.43 -6.08 5.08
N ILE A 90 8.66 -5.13 5.60
CA ILE A 90 7.28 -4.88 5.15
C ILE A 90 7.24 -3.51 4.47
N ILE A 91 6.88 -3.47 3.19
CA ILE A 91 6.70 -2.23 2.44
C ILE A 91 5.22 -2.10 2.05
N GLY A 92 4.56 -1.06 2.53
CA GLY A 92 3.16 -0.81 2.25
C GLY A 92 2.91 0.55 1.62
N ARG A 93 2.03 0.61 0.59
CA ARG A 93 1.60 1.86 -0.03
C ARG A 93 0.13 2.13 0.26
N SER A 94 -0.19 3.36 0.70
CA SER A 94 -1.56 3.81 0.94
C SER A 94 -2.28 2.85 1.93
N MET A 95 -3.37 2.20 1.55
CA MET A 95 -3.97 1.12 2.35
C MET A 95 -2.93 0.07 2.80
N GLY A 96 -1.99 -0.30 1.91
CA GLY A 96 -0.90 -1.22 2.26
C GLY A 96 -0.02 -0.71 3.40
N GLY A 97 0.17 0.61 3.52
CA GLY A 97 0.89 1.22 4.64
C GLY A 97 0.11 1.15 5.96
N ALA A 98 -1.23 1.25 5.90
CA ALA A 98 -2.09 1.01 7.06
C ALA A 98 -2.05 -0.47 7.49
N ILE A 99 -2.00 -1.40 6.53
CA ILE A 99 -1.83 -2.84 6.80
C ILE A 99 -0.45 -3.12 7.42
N ALA A 100 0.62 -2.49 6.91
CA ALA A 100 1.97 -2.64 7.45
C ALA A 100 2.04 -2.20 8.93
N GLN A 101 1.33 -1.13 9.31
CA GLN A 101 1.21 -0.70 10.70
C GLN A 101 0.58 -1.79 11.57
N GLU A 102 -0.52 -2.42 11.11
CA GLU A 102 -1.16 -3.51 11.86
C GLU A 102 -0.26 -4.75 11.98
N ILE A 103 0.56 -5.04 10.96
CA ILE A 103 1.56 -6.12 11.04
C ILE A 103 2.59 -5.81 12.11
N ALA A 104 3.18 -4.60 12.11
CA ALA A 104 4.18 -4.21 13.08
C ALA A 104 3.63 -4.14 14.53
N LEU A 105 2.34 -3.80 14.69
CA LEU A 105 1.65 -3.74 15.98
C LEU A 105 1.26 -5.12 16.51
N GLY A 106 0.73 -5.97 15.66
CA GLY A 106 0.19 -7.28 16.03
C GLY A 106 1.24 -8.41 16.01
N TYR A 107 2.31 -8.26 15.21
CA TYR A 107 3.30 -9.30 14.95
C TYR A 107 4.73 -8.72 14.93
N PRO A 108 5.17 -8.07 16.02
CA PRO A 108 6.47 -7.40 16.06
C PRO A 108 7.64 -8.36 15.79
N GLU A 109 7.54 -9.62 16.20
CA GLU A 109 8.56 -10.67 15.97
C GLU A 109 8.63 -11.13 14.50
N ARG A 110 7.65 -10.78 13.68
CA ARG A 110 7.60 -11.10 12.24
C ARG A 110 8.03 -9.90 11.37
N THR A 111 8.24 -8.73 11.97
CA THR A 111 8.55 -7.48 11.28
C THR A 111 10.00 -7.05 11.54
N ARG A 112 10.85 -7.21 10.52
CA ARG A 112 12.26 -6.80 10.56
C ARG A 112 12.41 -5.27 10.50
N SER A 113 11.76 -4.66 9.53
CA SER A 113 11.61 -3.21 9.39
C SER A 113 10.34 -2.89 8.61
N MET A 114 9.87 -1.65 8.69
CA MET A 114 8.66 -1.21 8.02
C MET A 114 8.93 0.04 7.18
N ILE A 115 8.46 0.02 5.92
CA ILE A 115 8.43 1.19 5.04
C ILE A 115 6.97 1.52 4.72
N ILE A 116 6.54 2.72 5.08
CA ILE A 116 5.19 3.23 4.85
C ILE A 116 5.28 4.30 3.78
N THR A 117 4.59 4.12 2.64
CA THR A 117 4.60 5.09 1.55
C THR A 117 3.21 5.64 1.28
N ALA A 118 3.05 6.97 1.24
CA ALA A 118 1.79 7.67 0.94
C ALA A 118 0.59 7.08 1.72
N SER A 119 0.66 7.06 3.05
CA SER A 119 -0.32 6.38 3.91
C SER A 119 -0.76 7.25 5.11
N PHE A 120 -1.55 6.68 5.97
CA PHE A 120 -2.19 7.32 7.12
C PHE A 120 -2.20 6.38 8.33
N GLY A 121 -2.12 6.93 9.53
CA GLY A 121 -2.40 6.21 10.79
C GLY A 121 -3.88 6.25 11.14
N LYS A 122 -4.56 7.28 10.62
CA LYS A 122 -6.00 7.48 10.55
C LYS A 122 -6.25 8.48 9.43
N LEU A 123 -7.28 8.28 8.61
CA LEU A 123 -7.66 9.28 7.62
C LEU A 123 -8.13 10.56 8.28
N ASP A 124 -7.57 11.70 7.86
CA ASP A 124 -8.12 13.00 8.20
C ASP A 124 -9.50 13.22 7.53
N ARG A 125 -10.17 14.31 7.90
CA ARG A 125 -11.51 14.59 7.38
C ARG A 125 -11.54 14.74 5.86
N TYR A 126 -10.49 15.29 5.25
CA TYR A 126 -10.42 15.53 3.81
C TYR A 126 -10.19 14.23 3.04
N GLY A 127 -9.19 13.45 3.42
CA GLY A 127 -8.90 12.14 2.83
C GLY A 127 -10.08 11.16 2.99
N TYR A 128 -10.72 11.16 4.17
CA TYR A 128 -11.96 10.41 4.40
C TYR A 128 -13.05 10.77 3.38
N GLN A 129 -13.29 12.08 3.17
CA GLN A 129 -14.36 12.53 2.28
C GLN A 129 -14.06 12.18 0.82
N ILE A 130 -12.80 12.33 0.37
CA ILE A 130 -12.37 11.91 -0.97
C ILE A 130 -12.67 10.42 -1.15
N LEU A 131 -12.17 9.58 -0.26
CA LEU A 131 -12.27 8.14 -0.39
C LEU A 131 -13.72 7.65 -0.30
N HIS A 132 -14.50 8.23 0.60
CA HIS A 132 -15.94 7.95 0.73
C HIS A 132 -16.68 8.29 -0.58
N ASN A 133 -16.45 9.47 -1.15
CA ASN A 133 -17.12 9.89 -2.40
C ASN A 133 -16.71 9.01 -3.58
N ILE A 134 -15.44 8.66 -3.72
CA ILE A 134 -14.99 7.73 -4.76
C ILE A 134 -15.68 6.36 -4.60
N ASN A 135 -15.81 5.87 -3.38
CA ASN A 135 -16.53 4.62 -3.10
C ASN A 135 -18.01 4.67 -3.53
N GLU A 136 -18.70 5.79 -3.28
CA GLU A 136 -20.09 5.97 -3.74
C GLU A 136 -20.19 6.01 -5.27
N VAL A 137 -19.18 6.60 -5.95
CA VAL A 137 -19.09 6.58 -7.43
C VAL A 137 -18.87 5.15 -7.92
N VAL A 138 -17.95 4.38 -7.31
CA VAL A 138 -17.73 2.96 -7.69
C VAL A 138 -19.01 2.15 -7.54
N LYS A 139 -19.73 2.29 -6.43
CA LYS A 139 -21.00 1.60 -6.19
C LYS A 139 -22.07 1.91 -7.22
N SER A 140 -22.19 3.17 -7.61
CA SER A 140 -23.29 3.65 -8.47
C SER A 140 -22.99 3.60 -9.95
N GLN A 141 -21.72 3.75 -10.37
CA GLN A 141 -21.31 3.93 -11.77
C GLN A 141 -20.13 3.05 -12.18
N GLY A 142 -19.63 2.22 -11.28
CA GLY A 142 -18.48 1.36 -11.54
C GLY A 142 -17.14 2.13 -11.58
N TYR A 143 -16.11 1.47 -12.10
CA TYR A 143 -14.73 1.95 -12.00
C TYR A 143 -14.37 3.06 -13.00
N GLY A 144 -15.08 3.18 -14.13
CA GLY A 144 -14.69 4.09 -15.21
C GLY A 144 -14.68 5.57 -14.84
N LEU A 145 -15.70 6.08 -14.11
CA LEU A 145 -15.68 7.46 -13.61
C LEU A 145 -14.79 7.58 -12.38
N ALA A 146 -14.80 6.55 -11.53
CA ALA A 146 -13.98 6.55 -10.31
C ALA A 146 -12.48 6.67 -10.63
N SER A 147 -11.97 6.00 -11.67
CA SER A 147 -10.57 6.06 -12.08
C SER A 147 -10.13 7.47 -12.47
N ARG A 148 -10.99 8.22 -13.17
CA ARG A 148 -10.72 9.61 -13.55
C ARG A 148 -10.69 10.56 -12.34
N ILE A 149 -11.53 10.31 -11.34
CA ILE A 149 -11.50 11.09 -10.09
C ILE A 149 -10.25 10.74 -9.29
N GLN A 150 -9.88 9.46 -9.23
CA GLN A 150 -8.69 9.01 -8.53
C GLN A 150 -7.41 9.58 -9.14
N SER A 151 -7.28 9.62 -10.47
CA SER A 151 -6.09 10.17 -11.13
C SER A 151 -5.82 11.63 -10.74
N LEU A 152 -6.87 12.43 -10.57
CA LEU A 152 -6.77 13.81 -10.10
C LEU A 152 -6.29 13.93 -8.63
N CYS A 153 -6.57 12.93 -7.80
CA CYS A 153 -6.10 12.89 -6.42
C CYS A 153 -4.67 12.34 -6.30
N PHE A 154 -4.24 11.52 -7.25
CA PHE A 154 -2.98 10.79 -7.19
C PHE A 154 -1.80 11.56 -7.77
N PHE A 155 -2.05 12.49 -8.70
CA PHE A 155 -1.01 13.26 -9.38
C PHE A 155 -1.24 14.76 -9.25
N PRO A 156 -0.19 15.57 -9.04
CA PRO A 156 -0.35 17.02 -9.00
C PRO A 156 -0.66 17.56 -10.42
N PRO A 157 -1.35 18.73 -10.51
CA PRO A 157 -1.70 19.33 -11.81
C PRO A 157 -0.53 19.51 -12.76
N SER A 158 0.66 19.83 -12.22
CA SER A 158 1.90 19.99 -13.01
C SER A 158 2.33 18.73 -13.71
N TYR A 159 2.21 17.56 -13.04
CA TYR A 159 2.53 16.25 -13.60
C TYR A 159 1.44 15.81 -14.58
N PHE A 160 0.18 15.94 -14.19
CA PHE A 160 -0.99 15.56 -14.97
C PHE A 160 -0.97 16.22 -16.36
N ASN A 161 -0.79 17.55 -16.39
CA ASN A 161 -0.80 18.34 -17.64
C ASN A 161 0.41 18.07 -18.55
N LYS A 162 1.54 17.63 -17.99
CA LYS A 162 2.75 17.32 -18.79
C LYS A 162 2.73 15.90 -19.35
N ASN A 163 1.95 14.99 -18.79
CA ASN A 163 1.99 13.56 -19.08
C ASN A 163 0.62 13.02 -19.52
N GLU A 164 -0.12 13.78 -20.35
CA GLU A 164 -1.51 13.50 -20.74
C GLU A 164 -1.70 12.04 -21.24
N GLU A 165 -0.86 11.59 -22.18
CA GLU A 165 -0.94 10.21 -22.70
C GLU A 165 -0.75 9.14 -21.61
N GLN A 166 0.18 9.37 -20.69
CA GLN A 166 0.41 8.47 -19.56
C GLN A 166 -0.76 8.47 -18.59
N MET A 167 -1.38 9.63 -18.36
CA MET A 167 -2.55 9.74 -17.52
C MET A 167 -3.77 9.02 -18.10
N LEU A 168 -4.01 9.14 -19.41
CA LEU A 168 -5.06 8.40 -20.08
C LEU A 168 -4.87 6.88 -19.95
N LYS A 169 -3.65 6.37 -20.19
CA LYS A 169 -3.34 4.95 -19.98
C LYS A 169 -3.52 4.50 -18.54
N PHE A 170 -3.14 5.34 -17.59
CA PHE A 170 -3.34 5.07 -16.17
C PHE A 170 -4.82 4.97 -15.82
N GLU A 171 -5.64 5.92 -16.25
CA GLU A 171 -7.09 5.92 -16.04
C GLU A 171 -7.75 4.69 -16.68
N GLU A 172 -7.36 4.34 -17.92
CA GLU A 172 -7.82 3.14 -18.59
C GLU A 172 -7.46 1.87 -17.81
N SER A 173 -6.24 1.77 -17.31
CA SER A 173 -5.78 0.61 -16.54
C SER A 173 -6.58 0.39 -15.24
N LEU A 174 -7.01 1.47 -14.59
CA LEU A 174 -7.86 1.42 -13.40
C LEU A 174 -9.33 1.14 -13.74
N ALA A 175 -9.79 1.56 -14.93
CA ALA A 175 -11.17 1.39 -15.37
C ALA A 175 -11.47 -0.04 -15.85
N ILE A 176 -10.48 -0.70 -16.46
CA ILE A 176 -10.60 -2.09 -16.95
C ILE A 176 -10.31 -3.02 -15.78
N THR A 177 -11.36 -3.45 -15.10
CA THR A 177 -11.21 -4.37 -13.99
C THR A 177 -12.38 -5.36 -13.95
N ASP A 178 -12.04 -6.64 -13.88
CA ASP A 178 -12.97 -7.74 -13.58
C ASP A 178 -13.22 -7.88 -12.06
N ARG A 179 -12.70 -6.94 -11.26
CA ARG A 179 -12.81 -6.99 -9.80
C ARG A 179 -14.26 -6.79 -9.39
N PRO A 180 -14.78 -7.63 -8.48
CA PRO A 180 -16.10 -7.41 -7.95
C PRO A 180 -16.15 -6.11 -7.14
N ILE A 181 -17.20 -5.31 -7.35
CA ILE A 181 -17.37 -4.02 -6.66
C ILE A 181 -17.33 -4.18 -5.13
N HIS A 182 -17.87 -5.28 -4.60
CA HIS A 182 -17.84 -5.54 -3.16
C HIS A 182 -16.41 -5.70 -2.62
N GLY A 183 -15.46 -6.26 -3.39
CA GLY A 183 -14.05 -6.33 -2.99
C GLY A 183 -13.45 -4.95 -2.77
N TYR A 184 -13.72 -4.00 -3.68
CA TYR A 184 -13.30 -2.61 -3.53
C TYR A 184 -14.00 -1.93 -2.34
N THR A 185 -15.31 -2.05 -2.22
CA THR A 185 -16.08 -1.37 -1.18
C THR A 185 -15.74 -1.89 0.22
N ASN A 186 -15.50 -3.21 0.35
CA ASN A 186 -15.08 -3.82 1.60
C ASN A 186 -13.63 -3.42 1.97
N SER A 187 -12.74 -3.28 0.99
CA SER A 187 -11.38 -2.72 1.19
C SER A 187 -11.43 -1.24 1.56
N THR A 188 -12.34 -0.47 0.93
CA THR A 188 -12.55 0.94 1.31
C THR A 188 -13.03 1.07 2.76
N HIS A 189 -13.89 0.16 3.22
CA HIS A 189 -14.32 0.12 4.61
C HIS A 189 -13.12 0.00 5.56
N ALA A 190 -12.15 -0.88 5.26
CA ALA A 190 -10.93 -1.00 6.04
C ALA A 190 -10.14 0.31 6.12
N CYS A 191 -10.02 1.05 5.00
CA CYS A 191 -9.36 2.36 5.01
C CYS A 191 -10.10 3.40 5.87
N LEU A 192 -11.44 3.46 5.74
CA LEU A 192 -12.28 4.45 6.43
C LEU A 192 -12.37 4.20 7.95
N THR A 193 -12.14 2.98 8.40
CA THR A 193 -12.23 2.56 9.81
C THR A 193 -10.88 2.39 10.49
N HIS A 194 -9.76 2.41 9.74
CA HIS A 194 -8.42 2.28 10.29
C HIS A 194 -8.08 3.41 11.27
N ASP A 195 -7.62 3.06 12.46
CA ASP A 195 -7.10 3.98 13.47
C ASP A 195 -6.00 3.28 14.30
N ALA A 196 -4.75 3.50 13.93
CA ALA A 196 -3.58 2.97 14.63
C ALA A 196 -2.89 4.01 15.52
N LEU A 197 -3.25 5.31 15.41
CA LEU A 197 -2.49 6.43 15.95
C LEU A 197 -2.11 6.27 17.43
N ASN A 198 -3.01 5.77 18.27
CA ASN A 198 -2.76 5.62 19.70
C ASN A 198 -1.91 4.38 20.02
N ARG A 199 -1.74 3.45 19.06
CA ARG A 199 -0.94 2.23 19.20
C ARG A 199 0.46 2.36 18.61
N LEU A 200 0.69 3.29 17.65
CA LEU A 200 1.98 3.50 17.00
C LEU A 200 3.17 3.70 17.94
N PRO A 201 3.03 4.31 19.14
CA PRO A 201 4.13 4.41 20.09
C PRO A 201 4.69 3.06 20.59
N THR A 202 3.98 1.96 20.34
CA THR A 202 4.44 0.59 20.70
C THR A 202 5.19 -0.13 19.59
N VAL A 203 5.27 0.45 18.39
CA VAL A 203 6.04 -0.12 17.27
C VAL A 203 7.52 -0.16 17.62
N GLN A 204 8.16 -1.32 17.43
CA GLN A 204 9.53 -1.58 17.85
C GLN A 204 10.51 -1.59 16.67
N CYS A 205 10.06 -1.98 15.48
CA CYS A 205 10.94 -2.11 14.32
C CYS A 205 11.38 -0.75 13.78
N PRO A 206 12.59 -0.66 13.17
CA PRO A 206 13.00 0.50 12.38
C PRO A 206 11.93 0.81 11.32
N THR A 207 11.59 2.10 11.20
CA THR A 207 10.53 2.54 10.29
C THR A 207 10.98 3.69 9.41
N LEU A 208 10.63 3.63 8.11
CA LEU A 208 10.76 4.74 7.17
C LEU A 208 9.37 5.13 6.69
N VAL A 209 8.97 6.38 6.92
CA VAL A 209 7.76 6.97 6.35
C VAL A 209 8.15 7.84 5.18
N MET A 210 7.48 7.64 4.04
CA MET A 210 7.75 8.38 2.79
C MET A 210 6.45 9.01 2.28
N ALA A 211 6.48 10.28 1.96
CA ALA A 211 5.31 11.06 1.56
C ALA A 211 5.55 11.94 0.34
N GLY A 212 4.54 12.14 -0.49
CA GLY A 212 4.51 13.22 -1.47
C GLY A 212 4.05 14.51 -0.84
N GLY A 213 4.75 15.64 -1.08
CA GLY A 213 4.42 16.95 -0.51
C GLY A 213 3.09 17.52 -1.01
N GLN A 214 2.63 17.04 -2.20
CA GLN A 214 1.37 17.46 -2.83
C GLN A 214 0.28 16.37 -2.77
N ASP A 215 0.43 15.38 -1.89
CA ASP A 215 -0.58 14.34 -1.71
C ASP A 215 -1.81 14.90 -0.98
N VAL A 216 -2.94 14.90 -1.68
CA VAL A 216 -4.23 15.38 -1.15
C VAL A 216 -5.06 14.28 -0.51
N LEU A 217 -4.71 13.01 -0.73
CA LEU A 217 -5.44 11.86 -0.20
C LEU A 217 -4.85 11.39 1.14
N CYS A 218 -3.53 11.22 1.17
CA CYS A 218 -2.76 10.88 2.37
C CYS A 218 -1.79 12.04 2.63
N SER A 219 -2.28 13.08 3.29
CA SER A 219 -1.54 14.33 3.44
C SER A 219 -0.17 14.13 4.08
N THR A 220 0.75 15.06 3.79
CA THR A 220 2.07 15.08 4.45
C THR A 220 1.92 15.18 5.97
N ASP A 221 0.89 15.86 6.47
CA ASP A 221 0.62 15.95 7.90
C ASP A 221 0.22 14.59 8.50
N ALA A 222 -0.57 13.79 7.78
CA ALA A 222 -0.88 12.42 8.20
C ALA A 222 0.38 11.55 8.28
N SER A 223 1.30 11.72 7.33
CA SER A 223 2.61 11.03 7.34
C SER A 223 3.52 11.51 8.48
N ARG A 224 3.52 12.83 8.77
CA ARG A 224 4.23 13.40 9.95
C ARG A 224 3.67 12.83 11.25
N GLU A 225 2.35 12.75 11.36
CA GLU A 225 1.70 12.20 12.57
C GLU A 225 2.10 10.74 12.82
N ILE A 226 2.24 9.92 11.78
CA ILE A 226 2.78 8.57 11.91
C ILE A 226 4.23 8.61 12.42
N ALA A 227 5.07 9.41 11.76
CA ALA A 227 6.51 9.48 12.05
C ALA A 227 6.78 10.00 13.48
N ASP A 228 6.01 10.99 13.93
CA ASP A 228 6.14 11.56 15.27
C ASP A 228 5.74 10.58 16.39
N LYS A 229 4.90 9.59 16.08
CA LYS A 229 4.43 8.61 17.07
C LYS A 229 5.29 7.34 17.15
N ILE A 230 5.98 6.97 16.08
CA ILE A 230 6.83 5.76 16.05
C ILE A 230 8.23 6.11 16.58
N PRO A 231 8.72 5.45 17.67
CA PRO A 231 9.97 5.83 18.33
C PRO A 231 11.22 5.78 17.46
N ASN A 232 11.32 4.80 16.55
CA ASN A 232 12.48 4.63 15.65
C ASN A 232 12.04 4.84 14.20
N CYS A 233 11.73 6.08 13.86
CA CYS A 233 11.17 6.46 12.57
C CYS A 233 11.99 7.56 11.88
N LYS A 234 12.24 7.37 10.58
CA LYS A 234 12.74 8.41 9.68
C LYS A 234 11.56 8.88 8.78
N LEU A 235 11.45 10.17 8.52
CA LEU A 235 10.48 10.74 7.57
C LEU A 235 11.21 11.33 6.37
N LYS A 236 10.77 10.97 5.16
CA LYS A 236 11.21 11.57 3.89
C LYS A 236 10.01 12.14 3.15
N VAL A 237 10.11 13.40 2.72
CA VAL A 237 9.06 14.09 1.94
C VAL A 237 9.62 14.46 0.56
N TYR A 238 8.88 14.14 -0.49
CA TYR A 238 9.15 14.50 -1.89
C TYR A 238 8.25 15.68 -2.24
N GLU A 239 8.71 16.90 -2.02
CA GLU A 239 7.92 18.12 -1.98
C GLU A 239 7.10 18.39 -3.26
N GLU A 240 7.66 18.07 -4.44
CA GLU A 240 7.03 18.33 -5.74
C GLU A 240 6.18 17.15 -6.25
N ALA A 241 6.10 16.07 -5.50
CA ALA A 241 5.36 14.86 -5.88
C ALA A 241 4.12 14.65 -5.01
N SER A 242 3.21 13.80 -5.48
CA SER A 242 1.93 13.50 -4.83
C SER A 242 1.83 12.03 -4.44
N HIS A 243 0.62 11.47 -4.36
CA HIS A 243 0.34 10.10 -3.89
C HIS A 243 1.16 9.01 -4.60
N PHE A 244 1.48 9.21 -5.88
CA PHE A 244 2.32 8.30 -6.68
C PHE A 244 3.77 8.78 -6.81
N PHE A 245 4.35 9.36 -5.75
CA PHE A 245 5.74 9.81 -5.75
C PHE A 245 6.74 8.69 -6.10
N LEU A 246 6.43 7.43 -5.81
CA LEU A 246 7.23 6.27 -6.24
C LEU A 246 7.33 6.10 -7.77
N ILE A 247 6.48 6.79 -8.54
CA ILE A 247 6.59 6.89 -10.01
C ILE A 247 7.25 8.21 -10.39
N GLN A 248 6.87 9.32 -9.76
CA GLN A 248 7.31 10.67 -10.09
C GLN A 248 8.78 10.91 -9.72
N CYS A 249 9.24 10.33 -8.62
CA CYS A 249 10.60 10.42 -8.08
C CYS A 249 11.25 9.04 -7.96
N PHE A 250 11.11 8.18 -8.99
CA PHE A 250 11.45 6.76 -8.91
C PHE A 250 12.89 6.52 -8.43
N GLU A 251 13.90 7.12 -9.09
CA GLU A 251 15.31 6.86 -8.75
C GLU A 251 15.66 7.30 -7.32
N GLU A 252 15.19 8.47 -6.91
CA GLU A 252 15.45 8.99 -5.56
C GLU A 252 14.74 8.14 -4.50
N SER A 253 13.46 7.83 -4.71
CA SER A 253 12.67 7.05 -3.76
C SER A 253 13.16 5.61 -3.65
N MET A 254 13.60 5.00 -4.75
CA MET A 254 14.17 3.66 -4.72
C MET A 254 15.51 3.65 -3.98
N LYS A 255 16.35 4.66 -4.17
CA LYS A 255 17.60 4.79 -3.40
C LYS A 255 17.34 4.86 -1.90
N ASP A 256 16.36 5.67 -1.47
CA ASP A 256 15.99 5.79 -0.04
C ASP A 256 15.46 4.45 0.51
N ILE A 257 14.68 3.70 -0.29
CA ILE A 257 14.19 2.36 0.08
C ILE A 257 15.35 1.36 0.20
N GLU A 258 16.20 1.27 -0.84
CA GLU A 258 17.34 0.35 -0.87
C GLU A 258 18.31 0.60 0.29
N ASP A 259 18.70 1.85 0.52
CA ASP A 259 19.59 2.25 1.61
C ASP A 259 18.99 1.83 2.97
N PHE A 260 17.70 2.09 3.19
CA PHE A 260 17.01 1.72 4.44
C PHE A 260 16.93 0.20 4.65
N LEU A 261 16.62 -0.57 3.61
CA LEU A 261 16.55 -2.03 3.70
C LEU A 261 17.93 -2.66 3.99
N LEU A 262 18.99 -2.12 3.40
CA LEU A 262 20.36 -2.61 3.59
C LEU A 262 20.96 -2.24 4.95
N GLU A 263 20.45 -1.17 5.59
CA GLU A 263 20.86 -0.75 6.95
C GLU A 263 20.21 -1.61 8.05
N ASN A 264 19.10 -2.30 7.76
CA ASN A 264 18.24 -2.99 8.74
C ASN A 264 18.03 -4.47 8.38
#